data_5eb147ecad4cee65e7fa0f80147db978
#
_entry.id   5eb147ecad4cee65e7fa0f80147db978
#
_cell.length_a   1.000
_cell.length_b   1.000
_cell.length_c   1.000
_cell.angle_alpha   90.00
_cell.angle_beta   90.00
_cell.angle_gamma   90.00
#
_symmetry.space_group_name_H-M   'P 1'
#
loop_
_entity.id
_entity.type
_entity.pdbx_description
1 polymer ?
#
loop_
_entity_poly.entity_id
_entity_poly.type
_entity_poly.pdbx_seq_one_letter_code
_entity_poly.pdbx_strand_id
1 'polypeptide(L)'
;MAVVQAKVTSNHVYCPRWSLSPTHCPRKFCSTSRRINAHPRNTTISCSVKEVNTTIIEQNVQDKKGSDCYGVFCLTYDLKAEEETKSWKKMINIAVSGAAGMISNHLLFKLASGGVFGPDQPIALKLLGSERSFQALEGVAMELEDSLFPLLREVRIGMDPYDVFQDASWALLIGAKPRGPGMERAALLDINGQIYAEQGRALNAVASRDVKVIVVGNPCNTNALICLKNAPKIPARNFHALTRLDENRAKCQLALKAGVFYDKVSNMTIWGNHSTTQVPDFLNARISGIPVKEMINDHNWLEEEFTEKVQKRGGALIEKWGRSSAASTAVSIVDAIKSLVTPTPEGDWFSTGVYTNGNPYGIAEDLIFSMPCRSKGDGNYELAEDVVIDEFLRSRIAKTEAELLAEKRCVAHLTGEGVAFCDLPEDTMLPGEM
;
A
#
# COMPACT_ATOMS: atom_id res chain seq x y z
N MET A 1 -45.61 13.62 -25.72
CA MET A 1 -45.99 12.36 -26.40
C MET A 1 -44.95 12.05 -27.44
N ALA A 2 -44.16 11.03 -27.22
CA ALA A 2 -43.55 10.07 -28.14
C ALA A 2 -42.53 9.26 -27.33
N VAL A 3 -42.96 8.02 -27.00
CA VAL A 3 -42.14 7.00 -26.37
C VAL A 3 -41.40 6.27 -27.50
N VAL A 4 -40.07 6.18 -27.43
CA VAL A 4 -39.30 5.31 -28.32
C VAL A 4 -38.75 4.17 -27.46
N GLN A 5 -39.33 2.97 -27.64
CA GLN A 5 -38.83 1.70 -27.15
C GLN A 5 -37.72 1.21 -28.07
N ALA A 6 -36.52 0.97 -27.53
CA ALA A 6 -35.47 0.26 -28.23
C ALA A 6 -35.53 -1.23 -27.84
N LYS A 7 -35.74 -2.10 -28.86
CA LYS A 7 -35.65 -3.55 -28.76
C LYS A 7 -34.19 -3.98 -28.66
N VAL A 8 -33.89 -4.81 -27.67
CA VAL A 8 -32.63 -5.55 -27.59
C VAL A 8 -32.79 -6.85 -28.34
N THR A 9 -32.02 -7.07 -29.39
CA THR A 9 -31.89 -8.34 -30.09
C THR A 9 -30.67 -9.11 -29.54
N SER A 10 -30.95 -10.32 -29.08
CA SER A 10 -29.93 -11.27 -28.62
C SER A 10 -29.24 -11.94 -29.81
N ASN A 11 -27.91 -11.84 -29.87
CA ASN A 11 -27.08 -12.64 -30.76
C ASN A 11 -26.49 -13.83 -30.01
N HIS A 12 -26.91 -15.04 -30.41
CA HIS A 12 -26.30 -16.30 -30.01
C HIS A 12 -24.95 -16.48 -30.72
N VAL A 13 -23.89 -16.69 -29.97
CA VAL A 13 -22.62 -17.17 -30.51
C VAL A 13 -22.53 -18.68 -30.32
N TYR A 14 -22.38 -19.39 -31.45
CA TYR A 14 -22.21 -20.84 -31.54
C TYR A 14 -20.78 -21.21 -31.08
N CYS A 15 -20.69 -22.19 -30.18
CA CYS A 15 -19.43 -22.82 -29.79
C CYS A 15 -19.40 -24.26 -30.34
N PRO A 16 -18.43 -24.69 -31.16
CA PRO A 16 -18.37 -26.06 -31.67
C PRO A 16 -17.87 -27.04 -30.63
N ARG A 17 -18.64 -28.09 -30.40
CA ARG A 17 -18.26 -29.28 -29.63
C ARG A 17 -17.22 -30.11 -30.40
N TRP A 18 -16.10 -30.40 -29.78
CA TRP A 18 -15.21 -31.49 -30.19
C TRP A 18 -15.48 -32.72 -29.33
N SER A 19 -15.87 -33.83 -29.98
CA SER A 19 -16.00 -35.15 -29.39
C SER A 19 -14.70 -35.92 -29.60
N LEU A 20 -14.07 -36.38 -28.52
CA LEU A 20 -13.03 -37.40 -28.58
C LEU A 20 -13.45 -38.62 -27.77
N SER A 21 -13.44 -39.77 -28.44
CA SER A 21 -13.74 -41.11 -27.91
C SER A 21 -12.58 -41.66 -27.09
N PRO A 22 -12.84 -42.60 -26.15
CA PRO A 22 -11.85 -43.08 -25.22
C PRO A 22 -11.13 -44.32 -25.77
N THR A 23 -9.81 -44.38 -25.66
CA THR A 23 -9.00 -45.61 -25.80
C THR A 23 -8.34 -45.98 -24.51
N HIS A 24 -8.43 -47.26 -24.19
CA HIS A 24 -7.97 -48.02 -23.02
C HIS A 24 -6.50 -47.81 -22.64
N CYS A 25 -6.21 -47.78 -21.33
CA CYS A 25 -4.96 -48.27 -20.76
C CYS A 25 -5.18 -48.87 -19.36
N PRO A 26 -4.48 -49.98 -19.04
CA PRO A 26 -4.86 -50.85 -17.92
C PRO A 26 -4.21 -50.47 -16.58
N ARG A 27 -4.97 -50.72 -15.51
CA ARG A 27 -4.58 -50.61 -14.09
C ARG A 27 -3.44 -51.53 -13.69
N LYS A 28 -2.53 -51.06 -12.85
CA LYS A 28 -1.89 -51.87 -11.83
C LYS A 28 -1.97 -51.19 -10.47
N PHE A 29 -2.61 -51.90 -9.54
CA PHE A 29 -2.65 -51.64 -8.11
C PHE A 29 -1.28 -51.86 -7.46
N CYS A 30 -0.89 -50.99 -6.53
CA CYS A 30 -0.04 -51.39 -5.42
C CYS A 30 -0.46 -50.63 -4.16
N SER A 31 -0.99 -51.36 -3.20
CA SER A 31 -1.37 -50.94 -1.87
C SER A 31 -0.18 -51.11 -0.92
N THR A 32 0.18 -50.07 -0.16
CA THR A 32 0.78 -50.26 1.15
C THR A 32 0.42 -49.08 2.05
N SER A 33 -0.46 -49.39 3.02
CA SER A 33 -0.79 -48.53 4.15
C SER A 33 0.38 -48.51 5.15
N ARG A 34 0.84 -47.32 5.55
CA ARG A 34 1.53 -47.14 6.82
C ARG A 34 0.88 -45.95 7.56
N ARG A 35 0.29 -46.27 8.73
CA ARG A 35 -0.13 -45.30 9.75
C ARG A 35 1.12 -44.66 10.33
N ILE A 36 1.16 -43.34 10.40
CA ILE A 36 2.14 -42.62 11.19
C ILE A 36 1.36 -41.73 12.17
N ASN A 37 1.64 -41.91 13.47
CA ASN A 37 1.10 -41.17 14.58
C ASN A 37 1.65 -39.74 14.53
N ALA A 38 0.73 -38.75 14.63
CA ALA A 38 1.07 -37.34 14.71
C ALA A 38 1.36 -36.94 16.17
N HIS A 39 2.54 -36.37 16.39
CA HIS A 39 2.82 -35.50 17.53
C HIS A 39 2.97 -34.06 16.99
N PRO A 40 2.45 -33.05 17.70
CA PRO A 40 2.57 -31.68 17.25
C PRO A 40 3.99 -31.17 17.49
N ARG A 41 4.70 -30.86 16.41
CA ARG A 41 5.94 -30.08 16.45
C ARG A 41 5.72 -28.79 15.71
N ASN A 42 6.09 -27.68 16.34
CA ASN A 42 6.23 -26.38 15.71
C ASN A 42 7.02 -26.51 14.40
N THR A 43 6.36 -26.32 13.29
CA THR A 43 7.00 -26.36 11.98
C THR A 43 7.16 -24.93 11.48
N THR A 44 8.37 -24.41 11.61
CA THR A 44 8.84 -23.31 10.79
C THR A 44 9.01 -23.88 9.38
N ILE A 45 8.11 -23.52 8.45
CA ILE A 45 8.29 -23.89 7.04
C ILE A 45 9.25 -22.86 6.46
N SER A 46 10.53 -23.21 6.42
CA SER A 46 11.56 -22.51 5.67
C SER A 46 11.71 -23.26 4.36
N CYS A 47 11.22 -22.71 3.27
CA CYS A 47 11.52 -23.19 1.94
C CYS A 47 12.93 -22.71 1.55
N SER A 48 13.96 -23.44 1.96
CA SER A 48 15.30 -23.28 1.41
C SER A 48 15.36 -24.08 0.12
N VAL A 49 15.46 -23.41 -1.01
CA VAL A 49 15.86 -24.04 -2.26
C VAL A 49 17.28 -24.56 -2.05
N LYS A 50 17.40 -25.87 -1.80
CA LYS A 50 18.72 -26.54 -1.80
C LYS A 50 19.29 -26.39 -3.20
N GLU A 51 20.56 -26.00 -3.27
CA GLU A 51 21.37 -25.99 -4.48
C GLU A 51 21.12 -27.28 -5.28
N VAL A 52 20.51 -27.14 -6.44
CA VAL A 52 20.44 -28.23 -7.40
C VAL A 52 21.85 -28.39 -7.96
N ASN A 53 22.46 -29.51 -7.67
CA ASN A 53 23.81 -29.85 -8.13
C ASN A 53 23.92 -29.65 -9.65
N THR A 54 24.63 -28.60 -10.05
CA THR A 54 24.98 -28.25 -11.43
C THR A 54 25.73 -29.35 -12.20
N THR A 55 26.22 -30.36 -11.51
CA THR A 55 27.02 -31.48 -12.08
C THR A 55 26.21 -32.43 -12.96
N ILE A 56 24.87 -32.50 -12.83
CA ILE A 56 24.05 -33.43 -13.62
C ILE A 56 23.73 -32.87 -15.02
N ILE A 57 23.78 -31.56 -15.19
CA ILE A 57 23.43 -30.91 -16.47
C ILE A 57 24.63 -30.90 -17.43
N GLU A 58 25.85 -30.82 -16.92
CA GLU A 58 27.06 -30.82 -17.77
C GLU A 58 27.40 -32.22 -18.38
N GLN A 59 27.03 -33.32 -17.76
CA GLN A 59 27.29 -34.65 -18.31
C GLN A 59 26.36 -35.03 -19.48
N ASN A 60 25.18 -34.41 -19.63
CA ASN A 60 24.28 -34.75 -20.74
C ASN A 60 24.51 -33.94 -22.01
N VAL A 61 25.42 -32.96 -22.00
CA VAL A 61 25.68 -32.08 -23.15
C VAL A 61 26.77 -32.58 -24.07
N GLN A 62 27.63 -33.53 -23.59
CA GLN A 62 28.76 -34.02 -24.39
C GLN A 62 28.41 -35.17 -25.36
N ASP A 63 27.28 -35.86 -25.21
CA ASP A 63 26.95 -37.06 -26.00
C ASP A 63 25.97 -36.86 -27.16
N LYS A 64 25.53 -35.64 -27.48
CA LYS A 64 24.65 -35.36 -28.65
C LYS A 64 25.23 -34.33 -29.61
N LYS A 65 26.22 -34.72 -30.38
CA LYS A 65 26.53 -34.09 -31.64
C LYS A 65 25.59 -34.64 -32.72
N GLY A 66 24.62 -33.80 -33.11
CA GLY A 66 23.84 -33.99 -34.35
C GLY A 66 22.35 -34.12 -34.13
N SER A 67 21.65 -33.04 -34.10
CA SER A 67 20.41 -32.67 -34.81
C SER A 67 19.62 -31.59 -34.06
N ASP A 68 19.33 -30.55 -34.76
CA ASP A 68 18.35 -29.49 -34.58
C ASP A 68 17.61 -29.41 -33.22
N CYS A 69 18.19 -28.73 -32.23
CA CYS A 69 17.53 -28.30 -31.02
C CYS A 69 17.84 -26.82 -30.72
N TYR A 70 17.61 -25.94 -31.66
CA TYR A 70 17.81 -24.49 -31.49
C TYR A 70 16.90 -23.85 -30.42
N GLY A 71 15.75 -24.44 -30.10
CA GLY A 71 14.79 -23.85 -29.18
C GLY A 71 15.07 -24.09 -27.68
N VAL A 72 15.67 -25.26 -27.35
CA VAL A 72 15.88 -25.65 -25.93
C VAL A 72 17.14 -24.99 -25.34
N PHE A 73 18.15 -24.74 -26.19
CA PHE A 73 19.41 -24.12 -25.75
C PHE A 73 19.25 -22.62 -25.40
N CYS A 74 18.39 -21.91 -26.13
CA CYS A 74 18.10 -20.49 -25.87
C CYS A 74 17.36 -20.30 -24.54
N LEU A 75 16.33 -21.13 -24.27
CA LEU A 75 15.53 -21.04 -23.05
C LEU A 75 16.36 -21.31 -21.77
N THR A 76 17.30 -22.26 -21.81
CA THR A 76 18.14 -22.58 -20.66
C THR A 76 19.19 -21.50 -20.39
N TYR A 77 19.68 -20.85 -21.43
CA TYR A 77 20.67 -19.78 -21.30
C TYR A 77 20.04 -18.50 -20.78
N ASP A 78 18.84 -18.15 -21.25
CA ASP A 78 18.09 -16.97 -20.80
C ASP A 78 17.65 -17.11 -19.34
N LEU A 79 17.18 -18.28 -18.93
CA LEU A 79 16.81 -18.56 -17.53
C LEU A 79 18.02 -18.49 -16.59
N LYS A 80 19.20 -18.96 -17.01
CA LYS A 80 20.41 -18.91 -16.18
C LYS A 80 20.94 -17.47 -16.07
N ALA A 81 20.95 -16.73 -17.17
CA ALA A 81 21.31 -15.29 -17.18
C ALA A 81 20.32 -14.46 -16.34
N GLU A 82 19.05 -14.77 -16.41
CA GLU A 82 18.00 -14.12 -15.61
C GLU A 82 18.16 -14.43 -14.11
N GLU A 83 18.49 -15.65 -13.72
CA GLU A 83 18.80 -16.01 -12.33
C GLU A 83 20.07 -15.31 -11.82
N GLU A 84 21.14 -15.29 -12.60
CA GLU A 84 22.36 -14.58 -12.25
C GLU A 84 22.10 -13.07 -12.07
N THR A 85 21.34 -12.44 -12.95
CA THR A 85 20.97 -11.02 -12.85
C THR A 85 20.11 -10.76 -11.60
N LYS A 86 19.17 -11.64 -11.28
CA LYS A 86 18.32 -11.54 -10.08
C LYS A 86 19.10 -11.77 -8.78
N SER A 87 20.20 -12.49 -8.80
CA SER A 87 21.04 -12.73 -7.62
C SER A 87 21.92 -11.54 -7.23
N TRP A 88 22.15 -10.59 -8.12
CA TRP A 88 23.02 -9.43 -7.85
C TRP A 88 22.34 -8.34 -7.01
N LYS A 89 21.02 -8.21 -7.10
CA LYS A 89 20.30 -7.21 -6.33
C LYS A 89 20.04 -7.71 -4.92
N LYS A 90 20.37 -6.86 -3.95
CA LYS A 90 20.01 -7.11 -2.55
C LYS A 90 18.49 -7.25 -2.44
N MET A 91 18.03 -8.32 -1.80
CA MET A 91 16.62 -8.58 -1.56
C MET A 91 16.01 -7.47 -0.69
N ILE A 92 14.83 -6.99 -1.07
CA ILE A 92 14.05 -6.03 -0.28
C ILE A 92 13.11 -6.82 0.64
N ASN A 93 13.28 -6.65 1.96
CA ASN A 93 12.40 -7.22 2.96
C ASN A 93 11.22 -6.27 3.22
N ILE A 94 10.01 -6.70 2.89
CA ILE A 94 8.78 -5.92 3.02
C ILE A 94 7.93 -6.53 4.13
N ALA A 95 7.80 -5.84 5.24
CA ALA A 95 6.90 -6.23 6.32
C ALA A 95 5.52 -5.59 6.11
N VAL A 96 4.45 -6.37 6.29
CA VAL A 96 3.06 -5.91 6.11
C VAL A 96 2.25 -6.30 7.32
N SER A 97 1.72 -5.34 8.08
CA SER A 97 0.78 -5.59 9.18
C SER A 97 -0.67 -5.62 8.68
N GLY A 98 -1.53 -6.40 9.35
CA GLY A 98 -2.88 -6.62 8.85
C GLY A 98 -2.94 -7.37 7.53
N ALA A 99 -1.99 -8.27 7.31
CA ALA A 99 -1.73 -8.90 6.03
C ALA A 99 -2.85 -9.83 5.52
N ALA A 100 -3.73 -10.32 6.39
CA ALA A 100 -4.92 -11.08 6.00
C ALA A 100 -6.12 -10.19 5.60
N GLY A 101 -5.98 -8.85 5.69
CA GLY A 101 -7.07 -7.91 5.41
C GLY A 101 -7.30 -7.69 3.91
N MET A 102 -8.46 -7.09 3.58
CA MET A 102 -8.84 -6.86 2.17
C MET A 102 -7.87 -5.97 1.41
N ILE A 103 -7.30 -4.93 2.04
CA ILE A 103 -6.30 -4.07 1.40
C ILE A 103 -5.07 -4.91 1.03
N SER A 104 -4.59 -5.71 1.98
CA SER A 104 -3.41 -6.55 1.80
C SER A 104 -3.62 -7.60 0.71
N ASN A 105 -4.80 -8.21 0.61
CA ASN A 105 -5.13 -9.17 -0.46
C ASN A 105 -5.03 -8.55 -1.87
N HIS A 106 -5.29 -7.25 -2.01
CA HIS A 106 -5.05 -6.56 -3.29
C HIS A 106 -3.62 -6.08 -3.47
N LEU A 107 -2.87 -5.85 -2.38
CA LEU A 107 -1.53 -5.26 -2.38
C LEU A 107 -0.43 -6.29 -2.59
N LEU A 108 -0.49 -7.42 -1.87
CA LEU A 108 0.60 -8.40 -1.80
C LEU A 108 0.98 -8.94 -3.18
N PHE A 109 0.01 -9.26 -4.02
CA PHE A 109 0.23 -9.74 -5.38
C PHE A 109 0.84 -8.65 -6.29
N LYS A 110 0.52 -7.37 -6.06
CA LYS A 110 1.16 -6.24 -6.76
C LYS A 110 2.61 -6.06 -6.35
N LEU A 111 2.94 -6.26 -5.07
CA LEU A 111 4.31 -6.24 -4.59
C LEU A 111 5.12 -7.39 -5.21
N ALA A 112 4.56 -8.60 -5.20
CA ALA A 112 5.20 -9.82 -5.70
C ALA A 112 5.43 -9.81 -7.22
N SER A 113 4.57 -9.14 -7.99
CA SER A 113 4.62 -9.10 -9.46
C SER A 113 5.79 -8.30 -10.06
N GLY A 114 6.57 -7.60 -9.23
CA GLY A 114 7.63 -6.68 -9.71
C GLY A 114 7.11 -5.31 -10.14
N GLY A 115 5.80 -5.08 -10.08
CA GLY A 115 5.18 -3.84 -10.50
C GLY A 115 5.46 -2.62 -9.61
N VAL A 116 6.17 -2.79 -8.49
CA VAL A 116 6.44 -1.73 -7.51
C VAL A 116 7.91 -1.31 -7.50
N PHE A 117 8.82 -2.26 -7.31
CA PHE A 117 10.25 -2.00 -7.16
C PHE A 117 11.06 -2.26 -8.43
N GLY A 118 10.41 -2.71 -9.49
CA GLY A 118 11.03 -3.02 -10.78
C GLY A 118 10.95 -4.51 -11.15
N PRO A 119 11.10 -4.83 -12.44
CA PRO A 119 10.87 -6.16 -12.98
C PRO A 119 11.98 -7.17 -12.64
N ASP A 120 13.08 -6.70 -12.05
CA ASP A 120 14.27 -7.48 -11.72
C ASP A 120 14.66 -7.41 -10.23
N GLN A 121 13.79 -6.82 -9.36
CA GLN A 121 14.06 -6.65 -7.94
C GLN A 121 13.49 -7.80 -7.11
N PRO A 122 14.33 -8.67 -6.52
CA PRO A 122 13.87 -9.72 -5.62
C PRO A 122 13.34 -9.16 -4.30
N ILE A 123 12.26 -9.76 -3.80
CA ILE A 123 11.62 -9.35 -2.55
C ILE A 123 11.35 -10.53 -1.63
N ALA A 124 11.28 -10.25 -0.33
CA ALA A 124 10.69 -11.11 0.69
C ALA A 124 9.46 -10.42 1.29
N LEU A 125 8.37 -11.13 1.47
CA LEU A 125 7.17 -10.68 2.15
C LEU A 125 7.12 -11.26 3.56
N LYS A 126 7.04 -10.38 4.55
CA LYS A 126 6.92 -10.72 5.97
C LYS A 126 5.58 -10.23 6.47
N LEU A 127 4.67 -11.15 6.76
CA LEU A 127 3.25 -10.91 6.91
C LEU A 127 2.85 -11.03 8.38
N LEU A 128 2.43 -9.91 8.98
CA LEU A 128 1.97 -9.84 10.36
C LEU A 128 0.45 -9.94 10.40
N GLY A 129 -0.05 -10.94 11.12
CA GLY A 129 -1.47 -11.11 11.44
C GLY A 129 -1.72 -11.06 12.94
N SER A 130 -2.97 -11.27 13.31
CA SER A 130 -3.42 -11.49 14.69
C SER A 130 -3.84 -12.95 14.87
N GLU A 131 -3.96 -13.41 16.09
CA GLU A 131 -4.45 -14.76 16.41
C GLU A 131 -5.75 -15.09 15.67
N ARG A 132 -6.71 -14.14 15.63
CA ARG A 132 -7.99 -14.29 14.94
C ARG A 132 -7.88 -14.40 13.41
N SER A 133 -6.84 -13.88 12.83
CA SER A 133 -6.63 -13.86 11.38
C SER A 133 -5.56 -14.82 10.89
N PHE A 134 -4.94 -15.60 11.77
CA PHE A 134 -3.79 -16.43 11.44
C PHE A 134 -4.11 -17.48 10.38
N GLN A 135 -5.24 -18.18 10.52
CA GLN A 135 -5.68 -19.16 9.53
C GLN A 135 -5.91 -18.54 8.14
N ALA A 136 -6.50 -17.34 8.08
CA ALA A 136 -6.64 -16.62 6.82
C ALA A 136 -5.29 -16.16 6.26
N LEU A 137 -4.33 -15.84 7.13
CA LEU A 137 -2.98 -15.48 6.72
C LEU A 137 -2.21 -16.66 6.13
N GLU A 138 -2.39 -17.87 6.66
CA GLU A 138 -1.87 -19.11 6.05
C GLU A 138 -2.41 -19.29 4.63
N GLY A 139 -3.73 -19.08 4.43
CA GLY A 139 -4.34 -19.12 3.10
C GLY A 139 -3.74 -18.10 2.13
N VAL A 140 -3.50 -16.86 2.58
CA VAL A 140 -2.83 -15.83 1.75
C VAL A 140 -1.41 -16.24 1.38
N ALA A 141 -0.66 -16.87 2.30
CA ALA A 141 0.68 -17.36 1.99
C ALA A 141 0.65 -18.46 0.92
N MET A 142 -0.30 -19.42 1.01
CA MET A 142 -0.49 -20.45 -0.01
C MET A 142 -0.83 -19.85 -1.38
N GLU A 143 -1.72 -18.87 -1.45
CA GLU A 143 -2.06 -18.16 -2.71
C GLU A 143 -0.85 -17.46 -3.33
N LEU A 144 0.02 -16.88 -2.51
CA LEU A 144 1.27 -16.27 -2.99
C LEU A 144 2.26 -17.33 -3.52
N GLU A 145 2.36 -18.49 -2.87
CA GLU A 145 3.18 -19.60 -3.32
C GLU A 145 2.65 -20.17 -4.65
N ASP A 146 1.34 -20.40 -4.76
CA ASP A 146 0.68 -20.92 -5.97
C ASP A 146 0.77 -19.95 -7.17
N SER A 147 0.97 -18.67 -6.89
CA SER A 147 1.10 -17.63 -7.93
C SER A 147 2.46 -17.64 -8.65
N LEU A 148 3.46 -18.37 -8.16
CA LEU A 148 4.76 -18.60 -8.79
C LEU A 148 5.47 -17.29 -9.25
N PHE A 149 5.38 -16.22 -8.47
CA PHE A 149 6.06 -14.97 -8.79
C PHE A 149 7.57 -15.11 -8.76
N PRO A 150 8.28 -14.90 -9.88
CA PRO A 150 9.72 -15.17 -9.97
C PRO A 150 10.58 -14.26 -9.09
N LEU A 151 10.06 -13.10 -8.68
CA LEU A 151 10.75 -12.14 -7.81
C LEU A 151 10.47 -12.35 -6.32
N LEU A 152 9.45 -13.12 -5.97
CA LEU A 152 9.11 -13.47 -4.60
C LEU A 152 9.99 -14.60 -4.12
N ARG A 153 10.94 -14.33 -3.22
CA ARG A 153 11.94 -15.28 -2.74
C ARG A 153 11.58 -15.91 -1.40
N GLU A 154 10.81 -15.19 -0.58
CA GLU A 154 10.42 -15.66 0.74
C GLU A 154 9.03 -15.10 1.09
N VAL A 155 8.18 -15.94 1.67
CA VAL A 155 6.96 -15.55 2.38
C VAL A 155 7.09 -16.05 3.81
N ARG A 156 7.07 -15.13 4.75
CA ARG A 156 7.06 -15.44 6.19
C ARG A 156 5.80 -14.90 6.81
N ILE A 157 5.11 -15.70 7.61
CA ILE A 157 3.94 -15.29 8.37
C ILE A 157 4.22 -15.36 9.87
N GLY A 158 3.62 -14.46 10.64
CA GLY A 158 3.77 -14.45 12.10
C GLY A 158 2.74 -13.57 12.80
N MET A 159 2.74 -13.63 14.13
CA MET A 159 1.87 -12.84 15.02
C MET A 159 2.68 -11.89 15.90
N ASP A 160 3.98 -12.14 16.06
CA ASP A 160 4.88 -11.27 16.82
C ASP A 160 5.53 -10.25 15.89
N PRO A 161 5.32 -8.93 16.11
CA PRO A 161 5.95 -7.89 15.31
C PRO A 161 7.49 -7.89 15.40
N TYR A 162 8.08 -8.37 16.50
CA TYR A 162 9.54 -8.46 16.63
C TYR A 162 10.14 -9.51 15.70
N ASP A 163 9.43 -10.62 15.46
CA ASP A 163 9.87 -11.65 14.51
C ASP A 163 9.63 -11.21 13.06
N VAL A 164 8.45 -10.62 12.79
CA VAL A 164 8.04 -10.28 11.43
C VAL A 164 8.80 -9.07 10.88
N PHE A 165 9.08 -8.07 11.71
CA PHE A 165 9.76 -6.84 11.29
C PHE A 165 11.29 -6.95 11.25
N GLN A 166 11.86 -8.11 11.62
CA GLN A 166 13.30 -8.30 11.59
C GLN A 166 13.88 -8.00 10.20
N ASP A 167 14.89 -7.13 10.15
CA ASP A 167 15.59 -6.68 8.93
C ASP A 167 14.68 -6.10 7.84
N ALA A 168 13.45 -5.65 8.19
CA ALA A 168 12.56 -5.01 7.24
C ALA A 168 13.19 -3.75 6.64
N SER A 169 13.17 -3.62 5.32
CA SER A 169 13.56 -2.42 4.58
C SER A 169 12.37 -1.51 4.29
N TRP A 170 11.19 -2.10 4.21
CA TRP A 170 9.89 -1.43 4.11
C TRP A 170 8.92 -2.03 5.11
N ALA A 171 8.16 -1.19 5.78
CA ALA A 171 7.10 -1.58 6.69
C ALA A 171 5.79 -0.90 6.28
N LEU A 172 4.81 -1.69 5.86
CA LEU A 172 3.49 -1.24 5.44
C LEU A 172 2.50 -1.57 6.57
N LEU A 173 2.19 -0.57 7.38
CA LEU A 173 1.39 -0.74 8.60
C LEU A 173 -0.09 -0.48 8.28
N ILE A 174 -0.78 -1.56 7.87
CA ILE A 174 -2.17 -1.50 7.39
C ILE A 174 -3.17 -1.89 8.49
N GLY A 175 -2.77 -2.78 9.39
CA GLY A 175 -3.63 -3.31 10.43
C GLY A 175 -4.06 -2.25 11.43
N ALA A 176 -5.37 -2.08 11.57
CA ALA A 176 -5.99 -1.25 12.60
C ALA A 176 -7.33 -1.87 13.01
N LYS A 177 -7.78 -1.58 14.23
CA LYS A 177 -9.12 -1.96 14.65
C LYS A 177 -10.14 -1.01 14.00
N PRO A 178 -11.15 -1.54 13.30
CA PRO A 178 -12.20 -0.69 12.75
C PRO A 178 -13.08 -0.11 13.85
N ARG A 179 -13.65 1.06 13.63
CA ARG A 179 -14.60 1.69 14.55
C ARG A 179 -15.88 0.86 14.61
N GLY A 180 -16.22 0.38 15.78
CA GLY A 180 -17.50 -0.31 16.01
C GLY A 180 -18.66 0.69 16.19
N PRO A 181 -19.92 0.24 16.03
CA PRO A 181 -21.08 1.05 16.37
C PRO A 181 -21.00 1.54 17.82
N GLY A 182 -21.21 2.85 18.04
CA GLY A 182 -21.16 3.47 19.36
C GLY A 182 -19.76 3.63 19.99
N MET A 183 -18.68 3.35 19.24
CA MET A 183 -17.33 3.58 19.73
C MET A 183 -16.97 5.06 19.59
N GLU A 184 -16.54 5.67 20.68
CA GLU A 184 -16.01 7.04 20.69
C GLU A 184 -14.69 7.14 19.93
N ARG A 185 -14.43 8.30 19.30
CA ARG A 185 -13.19 8.56 18.56
C ARG A 185 -11.95 8.45 19.45
N ALA A 186 -12.03 8.98 20.67
CA ALA A 186 -10.95 8.89 21.66
C ALA A 186 -10.58 7.43 21.99
N ALA A 187 -11.56 6.55 22.16
CA ALA A 187 -11.34 5.14 22.42
C ALA A 187 -10.69 4.42 21.22
N LEU A 188 -11.04 4.81 19.99
CA LEU A 188 -10.42 4.26 18.79
C LEU A 188 -8.96 4.71 18.66
N LEU A 189 -8.67 6.00 18.93
CA LEU A 189 -7.33 6.57 18.96
C LEU A 189 -6.42 5.83 19.95
N ASP A 190 -6.93 5.57 21.16
CA ASP A 190 -6.17 4.86 22.18
C ASP A 190 -5.90 3.40 21.77
N ILE A 191 -6.93 2.65 21.34
CA ILE A 191 -6.78 1.25 20.96
C ILE A 191 -5.80 1.08 19.79
N ASN A 192 -5.98 1.86 18.73
CA ASN A 192 -5.07 1.80 17.58
C ASN A 192 -3.70 2.34 17.95
N GLY A 193 -3.64 3.42 18.73
CA GLY A 193 -2.39 4.00 19.21
C GLY A 193 -1.51 3.00 19.95
N GLN A 194 -2.07 2.15 20.81
CA GLN A 194 -1.34 1.09 21.49
C GLN A 194 -0.75 0.07 20.51
N ILE A 195 -1.50 -0.32 19.46
CA ILE A 195 -1.00 -1.21 18.41
C ILE A 195 0.20 -0.57 17.70
N TYR A 196 0.10 0.72 17.32
CA TYR A 196 1.17 1.42 16.60
C TYR A 196 2.36 1.76 17.48
N ALA A 197 2.18 1.98 18.78
CA ALA A 197 3.27 2.12 19.73
C ALA A 197 4.08 0.82 19.83
N GLU A 198 3.41 -0.33 19.92
CA GLU A 198 4.08 -1.65 19.94
C GLU A 198 4.81 -1.93 18.62
N GLN A 199 4.18 -1.68 17.49
CA GLN A 199 4.83 -1.82 16.18
C GLN A 199 6.02 -0.87 16.03
N GLY A 200 5.94 0.36 16.57
CA GLY A 200 7.06 1.30 16.62
C GLY A 200 8.23 0.76 17.42
N ARG A 201 7.98 0.22 18.62
CA ARG A 201 9.01 -0.42 19.46
C ARG A 201 9.67 -1.60 18.76
N ALA A 202 8.87 -2.45 18.10
CA ALA A 202 9.38 -3.59 17.35
C ALA A 202 10.27 -3.14 16.18
N LEU A 203 9.80 -2.19 15.36
CA LEU A 203 10.61 -1.60 14.28
C LEU A 203 11.93 -1.02 14.80
N ASN A 204 11.88 -0.27 15.90
CA ASN A 204 13.06 0.30 16.55
C ASN A 204 14.09 -0.75 17.00
N ALA A 205 13.60 -1.92 17.41
CA ALA A 205 14.44 -3.01 17.91
C ALA A 205 15.08 -3.82 16.78
N VAL A 206 14.31 -4.23 15.78
CA VAL A 206 14.70 -5.30 14.85
C VAL A 206 14.72 -4.92 13.37
N ALA A 207 14.10 -3.80 12.95
CA ALA A 207 14.11 -3.41 11.54
C ALA A 207 15.44 -2.81 11.10
N SER A 208 15.65 -2.71 9.78
CA SER A 208 16.74 -1.93 9.20
C SER A 208 16.70 -0.49 9.69
N ARG A 209 17.85 0.13 9.93
CA ARG A 209 17.93 1.54 10.35
C ARG A 209 17.40 2.52 9.29
N ASP A 210 17.40 2.08 8.04
CA ASP A 210 16.89 2.86 6.89
C ASP A 210 15.47 2.44 6.49
N VAL A 211 14.77 1.64 7.31
CA VAL A 211 13.42 1.17 7.02
C VAL A 211 12.49 2.34 6.67
N LYS A 212 11.75 2.20 5.58
CA LYS A 212 10.69 3.13 5.19
C LYS A 212 9.36 2.61 5.71
N VAL A 213 8.67 3.44 6.47
CA VAL A 213 7.41 3.08 7.15
C VAL A 213 6.26 3.85 6.52
N ILE A 214 5.27 3.14 5.98
CA ILE A 214 4.04 3.74 5.47
C ILE A 214 2.88 3.27 6.35
N VAL A 215 2.29 4.21 7.06
CA VAL A 215 1.14 3.96 7.93
C VAL A 215 -0.15 4.20 7.15
N VAL A 216 -0.98 3.18 7.11
CA VAL A 216 -2.25 3.13 6.36
C VAL A 216 -3.45 3.05 7.29
N GLY A 217 -3.29 2.31 8.40
CA GLY A 217 -4.36 2.11 9.36
C GLY A 217 -4.75 3.41 10.09
N ASN A 218 -6.06 3.70 10.09
CA ASN A 218 -6.59 4.97 10.58
C ASN A 218 -6.71 5.04 12.12
N PRO A 219 -6.54 6.27 12.66
CA PRO A 219 -6.15 7.54 12.00
C PRO A 219 -4.67 7.56 11.63
N CYS A 220 -4.38 7.52 10.33
CA CYS A 220 -3.02 7.19 9.86
C CYS A 220 -1.97 8.23 10.22
N ASN A 221 -2.30 9.54 10.24
CA ASN A 221 -1.37 10.60 10.63
C ASN A 221 -0.94 10.46 12.10
N THR A 222 -1.90 10.33 13.00
CA THR A 222 -1.66 10.19 14.44
C THR A 222 -1.00 8.85 14.77
N ASN A 223 -1.42 7.76 14.12
CA ASN A 223 -0.77 6.47 14.27
C ASN A 223 0.69 6.49 13.79
N ALA A 224 0.99 7.24 12.71
CA ALA A 224 2.36 7.41 12.23
C ALA A 224 3.21 8.21 13.24
N LEU A 225 2.65 9.24 13.87
CA LEU A 225 3.34 9.99 14.93
C LEU A 225 3.64 9.10 16.14
N ILE A 226 2.67 8.31 16.61
CA ILE A 226 2.87 7.37 17.72
C ILE A 226 3.96 6.36 17.38
N CYS A 227 3.91 5.78 16.17
CA CYS A 227 4.91 4.82 15.71
C CYS A 227 6.32 5.44 15.69
N LEU A 228 6.46 6.64 15.13
CA LEU A 228 7.70 7.43 15.10
C LEU A 228 8.25 7.68 16.50
N LYS A 229 7.42 8.16 17.42
CA LYS A 229 7.83 8.48 18.80
C LYS A 229 8.32 7.24 19.56
N ASN A 230 7.81 6.05 19.24
CA ASN A 230 8.24 4.77 19.81
C ASN A 230 9.40 4.11 19.04
N ALA A 231 9.93 4.76 17.99
CA ALA A 231 11.04 4.25 17.19
C ALA A 231 12.21 5.26 17.05
N PRO A 232 12.82 5.75 18.15
CA PRO A 232 13.78 6.86 18.13
C PRO A 232 15.09 6.58 17.38
N LYS A 233 15.39 5.32 17.05
CA LYS A 233 16.59 4.95 16.27
C LYS A 233 16.37 5.00 14.76
N ILE A 234 15.14 5.19 14.31
CA ILE A 234 14.77 5.29 12.90
C ILE A 234 14.59 6.79 12.58
N PRO A 235 15.19 7.30 11.49
CA PRO A 235 15.04 8.72 11.14
C PRO A 235 13.56 9.11 10.95
N ALA A 236 13.13 10.22 11.52
CA ALA A 236 11.75 10.70 11.47
C ALA A 236 11.24 10.85 10.01
N ARG A 237 12.12 11.26 9.08
CA ARG A 237 11.80 11.38 7.64
C ARG A 237 11.44 10.05 6.96
N ASN A 238 11.66 8.92 7.61
CA ASN A 238 11.31 7.61 7.07
C ASN A 238 9.86 7.19 7.38
N PHE A 239 9.13 7.98 8.18
CA PHE A 239 7.73 7.71 8.53
C PHE A 239 6.79 8.51 7.65
N HIS A 240 5.85 7.82 7.03
CA HIS A 240 4.86 8.39 6.14
C HIS A 240 3.45 7.95 6.55
N ALA A 241 2.48 8.87 6.45
CA ALA A 241 1.05 8.54 6.50
C ALA A 241 0.47 8.54 5.08
N LEU A 242 -0.41 7.57 4.79
CA LEU A 242 -0.97 7.41 3.45
C LEU A 242 -2.06 8.43 3.17
N THR A 243 -1.75 9.49 2.41
CA THR A 243 -2.71 10.46 1.86
C THR A 243 -2.81 10.38 0.34
N ARG A 244 -2.08 9.44 -0.28
CA ARG A 244 -2.08 9.22 -1.72
C ARG A 244 -3.45 8.82 -2.27
N LEU A 245 -4.28 8.12 -1.48
CA LEU A 245 -5.64 7.79 -1.89
C LEU A 245 -6.48 9.05 -2.13
N ASP A 246 -6.33 10.04 -1.27
CA ASP A 246 -7.05 11.32 -1.39
C ASP A 246 -6.52 12.13 -2.57
N GLU A 247 -5.21 12.12 -2.80
CA GLU A 247 -4.59 12.69 -4.00
C GLU A 247 -5.15 12.05 -5.28
N ASN A 248 -5.23 10.72 -5.34
CA ASN A 248 -5.79 10.01 -6.49
C ASN A 248 -7.28 10.33 -6.69
N ARG A 249 -8.05 10.47 -5.61
CA ARG A 249 -9.45 10.93 -5.66
C ARG A 249 -9.57 12.35 -6.21
N ALA A 250 -8.72 13.26 -5.74
CA ALA A 250 -8.69 14.65 -6.20
C ALA A 250 -8.32 14.75 -7.68
N LYS A 251 -7.25 14.08 -8.11
CA LYS A 251 -6.85 13.99 -9.52
C LYS A 251 -7.98 13.45 -10.41
N CYS A 252 -8.67 12.41 -9.95
CA CYS A 252 -9.80 11.83 -10.66
C CYS A 252 -10.96 12.83 -10.83
N GLN A 253 -11.34 13.58 -9.76
CA GLN A 253 -12.42 14.56 -9.84
C GLN A 253 -12.09 15.72 -10.78
N LEU A 254 -10.86 16.24 -10.74
CA LEU A 254 -10.40 17.30 -11.66
C LEU A 254 -10.39 16.81 -13.12
N ALA A 255 -9.87 15.61 -13.36
CA ALA A 255 -9.82 15.01 -14.69
C ALA A 255 -11.22 14.81 -15.29
N LEU A 256 -12.16 14.28 -14.49
CA LEU A 256 -13.56 14.09 -14.89
C LEU A 256 -14.25 15.42 -15.22
N LYS A 257 -14.05 16.47 -14.39
CA LYS A 257 -14.65 17.80 -14.61
C LYS A 257 -14.09 18.47 -15.86
N ALA A 258 -12.79 18.30 -16.12
CA ALA A 258 -12.12 18.86 -17.30
C ALA A 258 -12.27 18.01 -18.58
N GLY A 259 -12.80 16.78 -18.48
CA GLY A 259 -12.93 15.88 -19.63
C GLY A 259 -11.60 15.35 -20.18
N VAL A 260 -10.60 15.15 -19.33
CA VAL A 260 -9.27 14.67 -19.69
C VAL A 260 -8.93 13.36 -18.98
N PHE A 261 -7.85 12.68 -19.39
CA PHE A 261 -7.33 11.55 -18.64
C PHE A 261 -6.65 11.99 -17.35
N TYR A 262 -6.71 11.17 -16.29
CA TYR A 262 -6.18 11.48 -14.96
C TYR A 262 -4.66 11.67 -14.92
N ASP A 263 -3.90 11.10 -15.86
CA ASP A 263 -2.46 11.28 -16.03
C ASP A 263 -2.07 12.70 -16.47
N LYS A 264 -3.05 13.52 -16.90
CA LYS A 264 -2.85 14.93 -17.23
C LYS A 264 -2.90 15.87 -16.03
N VAL A 265 -3.29 15.35 -14.85
CA VAL A 265 -3.35 16.14 -13.62
C VAL A 265 -2.06 15.98 -12.83
N SER A 266 -1.33 17.07 -12.63
CA SER A 266 -0.08 17.15 -11.87
C SER A 266 -0.18 18.14 -10.72
N ASN A 267 0.85 18.23 -9.89
CA ASN A 267 0.97 19.20 -8.80
C ASN A 267 -0.22 19.18 -7.81
N MET A 268 -0.84 18.00 -7.63
CA MET A 268 -1.94 17.85 -6.71
C MET A 268 -1.41 17.65 -5.29
N THR A 269 -1.83 18.51 -4.37
CA THR A 269 -1.50 18.40 -2.94
C THR A 269 -2.76 18.09 -2.14
N ILE A 270 -2.62 17.17 -1.21
CA ILE A 270 -3.54 17.02 -0.09
C ILE A 270 -2.83 17.54 1.15
N TRP A 271 -3.35 18.62 1.73
CA TRP A 271 -2.81 19.17 2.97
C TRP A 271 -3.49 18.55 4.18
N GLY A 272 -2.72 18.28 5.22
CA GLY A 272 -3.22 18.01 6.55
C GLY A 272 -3.45 16.55 6.92
N ASN A 273 -4.53 16.38 7.68
CA ASN A 273 -4.95 15.09 8.24
C ASN A 273 -5.72 14.27 7.19
N HIS A 274 -5.55 12.95 7.21
CA HIS A 274 -6.42 12.05 6.44
C HIS A 274 -7.80 11.93 7.11
N SER A 275 -8.59 12.99 7.01
CA SER A 275 -9.93 13.15 7.61
C SER A 275 -10.82 14.00 6.73
N THR A 276 -12.01 14.35 7.22
CA THR A 276 -12.91 15.30 6.55
C THR A 276 -12.40 16.74 6.57
N THR A 277 -11.30 17.03 7.28
CA THR A 277 -10.65 18.35 7.26
C THR A 277 -9.52 18.45 6.25
N GLN A 278 -9.14 17.36 5.57
CA GLN A 278 -8.13 17.36 4.52
C GLN A 278 -8.41 18.44 3.46
N VAL A 279 -7.36 19.05 2.93
CA VAL A 279 -7.50 20.11 1.95
C VAL A 279 -6.91 19.70 0.60
N PRO A 280 -7.74 19.32 -0.38
CA PRO A 280 -7.27 19.09 -1.75
C PRO A 280 -7.01 20.43 -2.43
N ASP A 281 -5.76 20.70 -2.77
CA ASP A 281 -5.26 21.97 -3.28
C ASP A 281 -5.40 22.07 -4.80
N PHE A 282 -6.51 22.60 -5.25
CA PHE A 282 -6.73 22.89 -6.67
C PHE A 282 -6.02 24.17 -7.14
N LEU A 283 -5.53 25.03 -6.22
CA LEU A 283 -4.89 26.30 -6.58
C LEU A 283 -3.53 26.09 -7.25
N ASN A 284 -2.77 25.14 -6.72
CA ASN A 284 -1.45 24.78 -7.25
C ASN A 284 -1.51 23.65 -8.30
N ALA A 285 -2.62 22.91 -8.36
CA ALA A 285 -2.79 21.81 -9.31
C ALA A 285 -2.84 22.30 -10.76
N ARG A 286 -2.36 21.42 -11.68
CA ARG A 286 -2.29 21.68 -13.11
C ARG A 286 -2.95 20.56 -13.92
N ILE A 287 -3.50 20.93 -15.07
CA ILE A 287 -4.04 20.01 -16.07
C ILE A 287 -3.29 20.25 -17.36
N SER A 288 -2.50 19.24 -17.81
CA SER A 288 -1.61 19.37 -18.98
C SER A 288 -0.66 20.58 -18.87
N GLY A 289 -0.19 20.90 -17.67
CA GLY A 289 0.70 22.02 -17.38
C GLY A 289 -0.01 23.38 -17.20
N ILE A 290 -1.32 23.47 -17.45
CA ILE A 290 -2.13 24.70 -17.30
C ILE A 290 -2.76 24.72 -15.90
N PRO A 291 -2.77 25.84 -15.17
CA PRO A 291 -3.44 25.96 -13.88
C PRO A 291 -4.90 25.49 -13.93
N VAL A 292 -5.34 24.75 -12.90
CA VAL A 292 -6.72 24.20 -12.85
C VAL A 292 -7.78 25.30 -13.00
N LYS A 293 -7.59 26.47 -12.40
CA LYS A 293 -8.54 27.60 -12.50
C LYS A 293 -8.73 28.15 -13.92
N GLU A 294 -7.74 27.97 -14.79
CA GLU A 294 -7.83 28.37 -16.21
C GLU A 294 -8.53 27.30 -17.06
N MET A 295 -8.41 26.03 -16.68
CA MET A 295 -9.02 24.92 -17.40
C MET A 295 -10.48 24.64 -16.95
N ILE A 296 -10.80 24.92 -15.69
CA ILE A 296 -12.12 24.71 -15.11
C ILE A 296 -12.67 26.06 -14.67
N ASN A 297 -13.54 26.64 -15.50
CA ASN A 297 -14.15 27.97 -15.24
C ASN A 297 -15.23 27.96 -14.16
N ASP A 298 -15.61 26.80 -13.65
CA ASP A 298 -16.62 26.64 -12.58
C ASP A 298 -15.93 26.78 -11.21
N HIS A 299 -15.68 28.03 -10.82
CA HIS A 299 -14.96 28.34 -9.58
C HIS A 299 -15.75 27.94 -8.33
N ASN A 300 -17.07 28.05 -8.34
CA ASN A 300 -17.90 27.60 -7.22
C ASN A 300 -17.77 26.10 -7.01
N TRP A 301 -17.75 25.34 -8.09
CA TRP A 301 -17.52 23.90 -8.00
C TRP A 301 -16.14 23.57 -7.41
N LEU A 302 -15.08 24.29 -7.80
CA LEU A 302 -13.72 24.07 -7.28
C LEU A 302 -13.64 24.36 -5.77
N GLU A 303 -14.25 25.44 -5.31
CA GLU A 303 -14.15 25.89 -3.92
C GLU A 303 -15.01 25.08 -2.95
N GLU A 304 -16.17 24.60 -3.40
CA GLU A 304 -17.18 23.93 -2.57
C GLU A 304 -17.27 22.42 -2.88
N GLU A 305 -17.84 22.07 -4.04
CA GLU A 305 -18.19 20.66 -4.36
C GLU A 305 -16.97 19.76 -4.54
N PHE A 306 -15.89 20.24 -5.16
CA PHE A 306 -14.68 19.48 -5.37
C PHE A 306 -14.08 19.01 -4.05
N THR A 307 -13.89 19.94 -3.11
CA THR A 307 -13.35 19.66 -1.78
C THR A 307 -14.24 18.64 -1.04
N GLU A 308 -15.55 18.89 -1.01
CA GLU A 308 -16.51 18.01 -0.34
C GLU A 308 -16.54 16.61 -0.96
N LYS A 309 -16.51 16.49 -2.28
CA LYS A 309 -16.48 15.19 -2.99
C LYS A 309 -15.25 14.38 -2.66
N VAL A 310 -14.08 15.02 -2.49
CA VAL A 310 -12.85 14.34 -2.10
C VAL A 310 -12.92 13.91 -0.64
N GLN A 311 -13.25 14.83 0.26
CA GLN A 311 -13.34 14.61 1.70
C GLN A 311 -14.33 13.49 2.07
N LYS A 312 -15.52 13.48 1.45
CA LYS A 312 -16.61 12.56 1.76
C LYS A 312 -16.60 11.27 0.92
N ARG A 313 -15.59 11.07 0.05
CA ARG A 313 -15.55 9.92 -0.87
C ARG A 313 -15.56 8.57 -0.16
N GLY A 314 -14.85 8.47 0.98
CA GLY A 314 -14.81 7.24 1.79
C GLY A 314 -16.19 6.84 2.27
N GLY A 315 -16.92 7.77 2.91
CA GLY A 315 -18.28 7.55 3.38
C GLY A 315 -19.26 7.18 2.26
N ALA A 316 -19.19 7.90 1.11
CA ALA A 316 -20.02 7.61 -0.05
C ALA A 316 -19.78 6.20 -0.63
N LEU A 317 -18.56 5.67 -0.57
CA LEU A 317 -18.27 4.30 -0.98
C LEU A 317 -18.90 3.29 -0.03
N ILE A 318 -18.85 3.52 1.28
CA ILE A 318 -19.44 2.63 2.27
C ILE A 318 -20.96 2.61 2.14
N GLU A 319 -21.58 3.76 1.96
CA GLU A 319 -23.02 3.87 1.72
C GLU A 319 -23.46 3.05 0.49
N LYS A 320 -22.70 3.13 -0.62
CA LYS A 320 -23.06 2.48 -1.88
C LYS A 320 -22.62 1.01 -1.97
N TRP A 321 -21.51 0.67 -1.37
CA TRP A 321 -20.87 -0.65 -1.52
C TRP A 321 -20.89 -1.50 -0.25
N GLY A 322 -21.26 -0.91 0.88
CA GLY A 322 -21.32 -1.60 2.17
C GLY A 322 -19.95 -1.92 2.80
N ARG A 323 -18.86 -1.35 2.26
CA ARG A 323 -17.51 -1.57 2.77
C ARG A 323 -16.55 -0.44 2.41
N SER A 324 -15.47 -0.33 3.20
CA SER A 324 -14.41 0.65 2.98
C SER A 324 -13.61 0.37 1.70
N SER A 325 -12.89 1.38 1.21
CA SER A 325 -11.95 1.26 0.10
C SER A 325 -10.89 0.21 0.39
N ALA A 326 -10.65 -0.72 -0.53
CA ALA A 326 -9.62 -1.74 -0.40
C ALA A 326 -8.69 -1.77 -1.63
N ALA A 327 -9.23 -2.05 -2.81
CA ALA A 327 -8.45 -2.12 -4.04
C ALA A 327 -7.80 -0.78 -4.40
N SER A 328 -8.54 0.34 -4.29
CA SER A 328 -8.00 1.68 -4.54
C SER A 328 -6.96 2.09 -3.48
N THR A 329 -7.13 1.67 -2.24
CA THR A 329 -6.13 1.87 -1.17
C THR A 329 -4.84 1.09 -1.50
N ALA A 330 -4.95 -0.16 -1.92
CA ALA A 330 -3.79 -0.96 -2.34
C ALA A 330 -3.03 -0.32 -3.52
N VAL A 331 -3.76 0.21 -4.52
CA VAL A 331 -3.16 0.97 -5.63
C VAL A 331 -2.46 2.22 -5.11
N SER A 332 -3.09 2.96 -4.19
CA SER A 332 -2.50 4.17 -3.62
C SER A 332 -1.24 3.90 -2.78
N ILE A 333 -1.16 2.75 -2.09
CA ILE A 333 0.08 2.32 -1.42
C ILE A 333 1.18 2.07 -2.46
N VAL A 334 0.87 1.39 -3.56
CA VAL A 334 1.81 1.17 -4.67
C VAL A 334 2.29 2.50 -5.25
N ASP A 335 1.38 3.43 -5.50
CA ASP A 335 1.71 4.76 -6.04
C ASP A 335 2.57 5.56 -5.06
N ALA A 336 2.29 5.49 -3.75
CA ALA A 336 3.09 6.14 -2.71
C ALA A 336 4.52 5.59 -2.67
N ILE A 337 4.70 4.26 -2.71
CA ILE A 337 6.03 3.64 -2.78
C ILE A 337 6.74 4.08 -4.06
N LYS A 338 6.07 3.99 -5.21
CA LYS A 338 6.65 4.40 -6.51
C LYS A 338 7.11 5.85 -6.49
N SER A 339 6.37 6.75 -5.87
CA SER A 339 6.76 8.16 -5.75
C SER A 339 8.05 8.36 -4.95
N LEU A 340 8.39 7.44 -4.05
CA LEU A 340 9.64 7.49 -3.29
C LEU A 340 10.82 6.82 -4.02
N VAL A 341 10.54 5.73 -4.77
CA VAL A 341 11.60 4.95 -5.46
C VAL A 341 11.78 5.31 -6.93
N THR A 342 11.04 6.31 -7.42
CA THR A 342 11.18 6.86 -8.77
C THR A 342 11.38 8.37 -8.68
N PRO A 343 12.30 8.97 -9.45
CA PRO A 343 12.45 10.42 -9.45
C PRO A 343 11.16 11.13 -9.84
N THR A 344 10.77 12.14 -9.06
CA THR A 344 9.62 12.98 -9.37
C THR A 344 9.90 13.76 -10.65
N PRO A 345 8.99 13.82 -11.63
CA PRO A 345 9.15 14.63 -12.82
C PRO A 345 9.44 16.11 -12.48
N GLU A 346 10.23 16.77 -13.32
CA GLU A 346 10.56 18.19 -13.13
C GLU A 346 9.27 19.04 -13.06
N GLY A 347 9.17 19.90 -12.07
CA GLY A 347 8.03 20.79 -11.86
C GLY A 347 6.80 20.11 -11.23
N ASP A 348 6.81 18.79 -10.99
CA ASP A 348 5.72 18.06 -10.30
C ASP A 348 6.08 17.76 -8.84
N TRP A 349 5.10 17.26 -8.10
CA TRP A 349 5.23 16.74 -6.72
C TRP A 349 4.10 15.75 -6.42
N PHE A 350 4.21 15.08 -5.28
CA PHE A 350 3.20 14.16 -4.76
C PHE A 350 2.91 14.47 -3.28
N SER A 351 1.80 13.99 -2.76
CA SER A 351 1.41 14.19 -1.36
C SER A 351 1.71 12.96 -0.51
N THR A 352 2.27 13.19 0.66
CA THR A 352 2.42 12.16 1.70
C THR A 352 2.46 12.83 3.08
N GLY A 353 1.87 12.17 4.09
CA GLY A 353 1.98 12.63 5.48
C GLY A 353 3.40 12.44 5.97
N VAL A 354 4.08 13.52 6.34
CA VAL A 354 5.48 13.52 6.79
C VAL A 354 5.66 14.35 8.05
N TYR A 355 6.78 14.12 8.75
CA TYR A 355 7.10 14.83 9.98
C TYR A 355 7.36 16.32 9.72
N THR A 356 6.75 17.18 10.53
CA THR A 356 6.66 18.62 10.25
C THR A 356 7.84 19.44 10.70
N ASN A 357 8.79 18.90 11.49
CA ASN A 357 9.89 19.70 11.97
C ASN A 357 10.73 20.28 10.83
N GLY A 358 10.94 21.59 10.88
CA GLY A 358 11.68 22.33 9.85
C GLY A 358 10.90 22.53 8.54
N ASN A 359 9.56 22.40 8.52
CA ASN A 359 8.76 22.65 7.33
C ASN A 359 8.77 24.13 6.92
N PRO A 360 8.72 24.45 5.59
CA PRO A 360 8.76 25.84 5.12
C PRO A 360 7.41 26.55 5.15
N TYR A 361 6.32 25.86 5.53
CA TYR A 361 4.95 26.37 5.38
C TYR A 361 4.38 27.01 6.65
N GLY A 362 5.13 27.01 7.75
CA GLY A 362 4.69 27.54 9.06
C GLY A 362 3.64 26.67 9.75
N ILE A 363 3.60 25.37 9.43
CA ILE A 363 2.79 24.37 10.12
C ILE A 363 3.46 24.04 11.45
N ALA A 364 2.67 23.80 12.50
CA ALA A 364 3.15 23.42 13.81
C ALA A 364 4.09 22.21 13.72
N GLU A 365 5.18 22.29 14.48
CA GLU A 365 6.15 21.19 14.56
C GLU A 365 5.60 19.98 15.31
N ASP A 366 6.29 18.88 15.14
CA ASP A 366 6.04 17.65 15.89
C ASP A 366 4.66 17.01 15.59
N LEU A 367 4.28 17.04 14.32
CA LEU A 367 3.12 16.36 13.75
C LEU A 367 3.55 15.47 12.58
N ILE A 368 2.66 14.58 12.16
CA ILE A 368 2.68 13.98 10.82
C ILE A 368 1.57 14.65 10.01
N PHE A 369 1.95 15.44 9.03
CA PHE A 369 1.06 16.30 8.24
C PHE A 369 1.29 16.05 6.75
N SER A 370 0.24 15.92 5.97
CA SER A 370 0.36 15.74 4.53
C SER A 370 0.80 17.02 3.85
N MET A 371 1.91 16.95 3.11
CA MET A 371 2.56 18.07 2.43
C MET A 371 3.05 17.65 1.04
N PRO A 372 3.27 18.59 0.11
CA PRO A 372 3.84 18.31 -1.20
C PRO A 372 5.32 17.95 -1.08
N CYS A 373 5.69 16.83 -1.70
CA CYS A 373 7.02 16.24 -1.63
C CYS A 373 7.56 15.92 -3.03
N ARG A 374 8.88 15.93 -3.18
CA ARG A 374 9.61 15.43 -4.33
C ARG A 374 10.58 14.34 -3.91
N SER A 375 10.90 13.42 -4.79
CA SER A 375 11.90 12.38 -4.55
C SER A 375 12.91 12.31 -5.69
N LYS A 376 14.14 11.94 -5.36
CA LYS A 376 15.19 11.60 -6.34
C LYS A 376 15.15 10.13 -6.76
N GLY A 377 14.20 9.37 -6.22
CA GLY A 377 14.06 7.93 -6.50
C GLY A 377 14.90 7.04 -5.60
N ASP A 378 15.46 7.58 -4.52
CA ASP A 378 16.34 6.90 -3.56
C ASP A 378 15.61 6.43 -2.29
N GLY A 379 14.29 6.52 -2.28
CA GLY A 379 13.45 6.22 -1.12
C GLY A 379 13.32 7.37 -0.11
N ASN A 380 13.90 8.54 -0.40
CA ASN A 380 13.80 9.75 0.40
C ASN A 380 12.93 10.80 -0.29
N TYR A 381 12.57 11.83 0.46
CA TYR A 381 11.82 12.97 -0.06
C TYR A 381 12.45 14.31 0.37
N GLU A 382 12.10 15.35 -0.37
CA GLU A 382 12.33 16.76 -0.05
C GLU A 382 10.97 17.48 -0.15
N LEU A 383 10.71 18.48 0.70
CA LEU A 383 9.50 19.28 0.61
C LEU A 383 9.58 20.21 -0.61
N ALA A 384 8.46 20.38 -1.32
CA ALA A 384 8.38 21.30 -2.47
C ALA A 384 8.19 22.74 -1.96
N GLU A 385 9.21 23.59 -2.07
CA GLU A 385 9.19 24.96 -1.50
C GLU A 385 8.46 25.99 -2.39
N ASP A 386 8.20 25.65 -3.65
CA ASP A 386 7.62 26.50 -4.68
C ASP A 386 6.08 26.49 -4.73
N VAL A 387 5.43 26.15 -3.61
CA VAL A 387 3.97 26.08 -3.49
C VAL A 387 3.42 27.40 -2.94
N VAL A 388 2.44 27.96 -3.62
CA VAL A 388 1.78 29.22 -3.21
C VAL A 388 0.64 28.92 -2.24
N ILE A 389 0.68 29.52 -1.04
CA ILE A 389 -0.37 29.42 -0.03
C ILE A 389 -1.01 30.79 0.14
N ASP A 390 -2.20 30.97 -0.46
CA ASP A 390 -3.02 32.17 -0.29
C ASP A 390 -3.87 32.14 1.02
N GLU A 391 -4.63 33.18 1.28
CA GLU A 391 -5.48 33.29 2.47
C GLU A 391 -6.53 32.16 2.55
N PHE A 392 -7.12 31.82 1.41
CA PHE A 392 -8.12 30.74 1.31
C PHE A 392 -7.52 29.40 1.72
N LEU A 393 -6.35 29.05 1.18
CA LEU A 393 -5.66 27.81 1.49
C LEU A 393 -5.15 27.80 2.94
N ARG A 394 -4.61 28.96 3.40
CA ARG A 394 -4.10 29.13 4.77
C ARG A 394 -5.17 28.84 5.83
N SER A 395 -6.37 29.39 5.65
CA SER A 395 -7.47 29.20 6.60
C SER A 395 -7.90 27.73 6.71
N ARG A 396 -7.90 27.01 5.60
CA ARG A 396 -8.26 25.58 5.55
C ARG A 396 -7.15 24.69 6.14
N ILE A 397 -5.88 25.02 5.85
CA ILE A 397 -4.72 24.36 6.45
C ILE A 397 -4.74 24.49 7.97
N ALA A 398 -5.03 25.68 8.50
CA ALA A 398 -5.11 25.91 9.94
C ALA A 398 -6.19 25.05 10.62
N LYS A 399 -7.30 24.78 9.95
CA LYS A 399 -8.36 23.90 10.47
C LYS A 399 -7.89 22.45 10.63
N THR A 400 -7.26 21.88 9.61
CA THR A 400 -6.77 20.50 9.67
C THR A 400 -5.57 20.34 10.60
N GLU A 401 -4.74 21.39 10.73
CA GLU A 401 -3.66 21.48 11.71
C GLU A 401 -4.20 21.43 13.15
N ALA A 402 -5.22 22.23 13.44
CA ALA A 402 -5.87 22.26 14.75
C ALA A 402 -6.45 20.87 15.13
N GLU A 403 -7.02 20.15 14.16
CA GLU A 403 -7.50 18.78 14.36
C GLU A 403 -6.34 17.82 14.76
N LEU A 404 -5.22 17.85 14.03
CA LEU A 404 -4.06 17.01 14.36
C LEU A 404 -3.44 17.36 15.72
N LEU A 405 -3.40 18.64 16.08
CA LEU A 405 -2.95 19.07 17.41
C LEU A 405 -3.89 18.54 18.51
N ALA A 406 -5.20 18.51 18.27
CA ALA A 406 -6.16 17.91 19.19
C ALA A 406 -5.99 16.38 19.30
N GLU A 407 -5.84 15.68 18.17
CA GLU A 407 -5.54 14.24 18.16
C GLU A 407 -4.25 13.91 18.91
N LYS A 408 -3.18 14.71 18.70
CA LYS A 408 -1.90 14.55 19.41
C LYS A 408 -2.09 14.64 20.93
N ARG A 409 -2.88 15.61 21.42
CA ARG A 409 -3.19 15.70 22.86
C ARG A 409 -3.94 14.47 23.39
N CYS A 410 -4.83 13.88 22.61
CA CYS A 410 -5.54 12.65 23.02
C CYS A 410 -4.59 11.47 23.21
N VAL A 411 -3.47 11.43 22.53
CA VAL A 411 -2.52 10.31 22.55
C VAL A 411 -1.19 10.65 23.23
N ALA A 412 -1.12 11.75 24.00
CA ALA A 412 0.09 12.24 24.65
C ALA A 412 0.82 11.17 25.48
N HIS A 413 0.06 10.29 26.14
CA HIS A 413 0.61 9.17 26.93
C HIS A 413 1.30 8.09 26.06
N LEU A 414 0.98 8.00 24.77
CA LEU A 414 1.62 7.07 23.84
C LEU A 414 2.82 7.68 23.11
N THR A 415 2.91 9.02 23.08
CA THR A 415 4.02 9.76 22.47
C THR A 415 5.08 10.20 23.46
N GLY A 416 4.87 9.94 24.76
CA GLY A 416 5.78 10.34 25.84
C GLY A 416 5.66 11.83 26.24
N GLU A 417 4.57 12.50 25.85
CA GLU A 417 4.33 13.94 26.10
C GLU A 417 3.47 14.20 27.35
N GLY A 418 3.19 13.20 28.15
CA GLY A 418 2.49 13.33 29.42
C GLY A 418 1.11 12.66 29.48
N VAL A 419 0.17 13.25 30.22
CA VAL A 419 -1.17 12.69 30.37
C VAL A 419 -2.05 13.07 29.20
N ALA A 420 -2.80 12.10 28.67
CA ALA A 420 -3.75 12.33 27.58
C ALA A 420 -4.86 13.29 28.00
N PHE A 421 -5.14 14.26 27.15
CA PHE A 421 -6.30 15.13 27.24
C PHE A 421 -7.02 15.19 25.90
N CYS A 422 -8.24 14.69 25.84
CA CYS A 422 -9.00 14.57 24.61
C CYS A 422 -10.20 15.52 24.62
N ASP A 423 -10.12 16.53 23.76
CA ASP A 423 -11.14 17.56 23.52
C ASP A 423 -11.69 17.55 22.09
N LEU A 424 -11.60 16.37 21.44
CA LEU A 424 -12.08 16.21 20.07
C LEU A 424 -13.60 16.33 19.99
N PRO A 425 -14.13 17.09 19.00
CA PRO A 425 -15.56 17.12 18.72
C PRO A 425 -16.08 15.70 18.36
N GLU A 426 -17.27 15.36 18.81
CA GLU A 426 -17.87 14.02 18.63
C GLU A 426 -18.07 13.64 17.14
N ASP A 427 -18.18 14.63 16.21
CA ASP A 427 -18.65 14.46 14.83
C ASP A 427 -17.58 14.61 13.72
N THR A 428 -16.29 14.61 14.03
CA THR A 428 -15.25 14.88 13.02
C THR A 428 -14.93 13.72 12.06
N MET A 429 -15.41 12.50 12.31
CA MET A 429 -15.35 11.38 11.37
C MET A 429 -16.73 10.94 10.92
N LEU A 430 -16.96 10.89 9.61
CA LEU A 430 -18.16 10.28 9.06
C LEU A 430 -18.24 8.79 9.42
N PRO A 431 -19.44 8.25 9.69
CA PRO A 431 -19.61 6.81 9.88
C PRO A 431 -19.04 6.08 8.67
N GLY A 432 -17.96 5.33 8.88
CA GLY A 432 -17.40 4.47 7.86
C GLY A 432 -16.07 4.86 7.23
N GLU A 433 -15.36 5.88 7.69
CA GLU A 433 -13.99 6.21 7.23
C GLU A 433 -12.89 5.29 7.83
N MET A 434 -13.23 4.02 8.00
CA MET A 434 -12.32 3.07 8.65
C MET A 434 -12.03 1.87 7.79
#